data_72704888e31c24a483b8787df8e6ae22
#
_entry.id   72704888e31c24a483b8787df8e6ae22
#
_cell.length_a   1.000
_cell.length_b   1.000
_cell.length_c   1.000
_cell.angle_alpha   90.00
_cell.angle_beta   90.00
_cell.angle_gamma   90.00
#
_symmetry.space_group_name_H-M   'P 1'
#
loop_
_entity.id
_entity.type
_entity.pdbx_description
1 polymer ?
#
loop_
_entity_poly.entity_id
_entity_poly.type
_entity_poly.pdbx_seq_one_letter_code
_entity_poly.pdbx_strand_id
1 'polypeptide(L)'
;MTVQAPHATRPPFDPISVSPLSFWQLTAKEREPHFKILRDERPVSWHPPIEGTMMPAPVDGVWALTRNEDIVHVSKNPELFCSGQGVIIEAVPEELLEAAQSFLAMDGEKHSGLRRLISSVFTPRQVAKIQDQVNNQATMIVDDLVKTKQGDFVAQVSKRLPMWTIYEMVGLPPEKRDETTIFADGMVSWADEEVAAGREPAEVLNDSLIGLLTAGLELAEQRRAHPESDLMSLLVQAEVDGRRLTDDELGAFFVLLSVAGNDTTRNTTSLTTVALQQFPEQRALLEKDFNGHIKVAIEEFVRWATPVMTFRRTATRDTVLRDQHIREGDWVLMMYSSGNRDERAFGNPNTFDIRRNPNPHVAFGGGGPHFCMGAFLAKMQLEAIFRAPTLRVGEPEYLTSNFMHAVKSLPYILD
;
A
#
# COMPACT_ATOMS: atom_id res chain seq x y z
N MET A 1 -43.33 12.03 16.80
CA MET A 1 -43.28 11.44 15.47
C MET A 1 -42.17 12.15 14.71
N THR A 2 -41.00 11.60 14.72
CA THR A 2 -39.88 12.08 13.88
C THR A 2 -40.17 11.65 12.43
N VAL A 3 -40.50 12.58 11.60
CA VAL A 3 -40.63 12.35 10.15
C VAL A 3 -39.23 11.99 9.65
N GLN A 4 -38.96 10.70 9.36
CA GLN A 4 -37.79 10.29 8.62
C GLN A 4 -37.85 11.01 7.27
N ALA A 5 -36.81 11.79 6.96
CA ALA A 5 -36.66 12.33 5.62
C ALA A 5 -36.68 11.17 4.62
N PRO A 6 -37.36 11.31 3.45
CA PRO A 6 -37.36 10.25 2.46
C PRO A 6 -35.92 9.94 2.08
N HIS A 7 -35.51 8.67 2.25
CA HIS A 7 -34.20 8.22 1.80
C HIS A 7 -34.02 8.64 0.33
N ALA A 8 -33.02 9.48 0.05
CA ALA A 8 -32.72 9.86 -1.32
C ALA A 8 -32.58 8.60 -2.17
N THR A 9 -33.21 8.56 -3.34
CA THR A 9 -33.10 7.42 -4.25
C THR A 9 -31.65 7.29 -4.71
N ARG A 10 -31.14 6.05 -4.82
CA ARG A 10 -29.82 5.79 -5.39
C ARG A 10 -29.77 6.32 -6.81
N PRO A 11 -28.67 6.98 -7.23
CA PRO A 11 -28.48 7.26 -8.65
C PRO A 11 -28.33 5.95 -9.44
N PRO A 12 -28.56 5.98 -10.76
CA PRO A 12 -28.20 4.83 -11.60
C PRO A 12 -26.68 4.58 -11.52
N PHE A 13 -26.29 3.33 -11.78
CA PHE A 13 -24.87 3.01 -11.90
C PHE A 13 -24.23 3.79 -13.05
N ASP A 14 -22.99 4.23 -12.81
CA ASP A 14 -22.22 4.95 -13.82
C ASP A 14 -21.95 4.05 -15.04
N PRO A 15 -22.13 4.56 -16.28
CA PRO A 15 -21.85 3.79 -17.49
C PRO A 15 -20.36 3.41 -17.65
N ILE A 16 -19.45 4.17 -17.01
CA ILE A 16 -18.04 3.79 -16.91
C ILE A 16 -17.87 3.03 -15.58
N SER A 17 -18.08 1.71 -15.63
CA SER A 17 -17.97 0.90 -14.41
C SER A 17 -16.52 0.60 -14.03
N VAL A 18 -16.20 0.84 -12.74
CA VAL A 18 -14.94 0.41 -12.13
C VAL A 18 -15.06 -0.95 -11.43
N SER A 19 -16.25 -1.59 -11.52
CA SER A 19 -16.56 -2.83 -10.81
C SER A 19 -16.02 -4.08 -11.48
N PRO A 20 -16.06 -4.22 -12.85
CA PRO A 20 -15.66 -5.45 -13.49
C PRO A 20 -14.18 -5.77 -13.31
N LEU A 21 -13.85 -7.05 -13.13
CA LEU A 21 -12.45 -7.51 -13.08
C LEU A 21 -11.66 -7.08 -14.32
N SER A 22 -12.31 -7.05 -15.50
CA SER A 22 -11.71 -6.59 -16.75
C SER A 22 -11.21 -5.14 -16.71
N PHE A 23 -11.82 -4.27 -15.88
CA PHE A 23 -11.31 -2.91 -15.68
C PHE A 23 -9.95 -2.93 -14.96
N TRP A 24 -9.77 -3.85 -14.01
CA TRP A 24 -8.53 -3.98 -13.24
C TRP A 24 -7.42 -4.74 -13.99
N GLN A 25 -7.77 -5.46 -15.05
CA GLN A 25 -6.81 -6.06 -15.99
C GLN A 25 -6.18 -5.03 -16.94
N LEU A 26 -6.83 -3.88 -17.13
CA LEU A 26 -6.25 -2.78 -17.90
C LEU A 26 -4.98 -2.24 -17.23
N THR A 27 -4.02 -1.82 -18.04
CA THR A 27 -2.84 -1.08 -17.54
C THR A 27 -3.24 0.29 -17.00
N ALA A 28 -2.38 0.93 -16.21
CA ALA A 28 -2.62 2.28 -15.70
C ALA A 28 -2.88 3.29 -16.84
N LYS A 29 -2.21 3.13 -17.99
CA LYS A 29 -2.38 3.96 -19.17
C LYS A 29 -3.76 3.76 -19.82
N GLU A 30 -4.25 2.54 -19.85
CA GLU A 30 -5.56 2.22 -20.42
C GLU A 30 -6.72 2.62 -19.49
N ARG A 31 -6.54 2.56 -18.17
CA ARG A 31 -7.53 3.06 -17.19
C ARG A 31 -7.66 4.58 -17.17
N GLU A 32 -6.59 5.30 -17.47
CA GLU A 32 -6.54 6.76 -17.33
C GLU A 32 -7.62 7.52 -18.12
N PRO A 33 -7.96 7.20 -19.39
CA PRO A 33 -9.08 7.85 -20.09
C PRO A 33 -10.41 7.70 -19.35
N HIS A 34 -10.69 6.55 -18.75
CA HIS A 34 -11.91 6.29 -17.99
C HIS A 34 -11.93 7.13 -16.72
N PHE A 35 -10.82 7.13 -15.96
CA PHE A 35 -10.69 7.97 -14.78
C PHE A 35 -10.78 9.45 -15.10
N LYS A 36 -10.23 9.89 -16.24
CA LYS A 36 -10.33 11.29 -16.67
C LYS A 36 -11.79 11.73 -16.86
N ILE A 37 -12.60 10.93 -17.54
CA ILE A 37 -14.03 11.22 -17.71
C ILE A 37 -14.73 11.29 -16.35
N LEU A 38 -14.46 10.31 -15.46
CA LEU A 38 -15.04 10.33 -14.11
C LEU A 38 -14.61 11.59 -13.33
N ARG A 39 -13.32 11.93 -13.33
CA ARG A 39 -12.82 13.15 -12.66
C ARG A 39 -13.46 14.42 -13.18
N ASP A 40 -13.66 14.51 -14.48
CA ASP A 40 -14.18 15.74 -15.10
C ASP A 40 -15.68 15.89 -14.89
N GLU A 41 -16.45 14.84 -15.11
CA GLU A 41 -17.89 14.91 -15.20
C GLU A 41 -18.61 14.35 -13.95
N ARG A 42 -18.12 13.30 -13.35
CA ARG A 42 -18.78 12.54 -12.28
C ARG A 42 -17.78 12.06 -11.21
N PRO A 43 -17.11 13.00 -10.49
CA PRO A 43 -16.00 12.67 -9.59
C PRO A 43 -16.38 11.82 -8.37
N VAL A 44 -17.65 11.81 -8.01
CA VAL A 44 -18.28 10.95 -6.99
C VAL A 44 -19.38 10.18 -7.73
N SER A 45 -19.10 8.95 -8.11
CA SER A 45 -19.94 8.13 -8.97
C SER A 45 -20.33 6.82 -8.33
N TRP A 46 -21.56 6.33 -8.64
CA TRP A 46 -22.11 5.11 -8.08
C TRP A 46 -21.90 3.92 -9.01
N HIS A 47 -21.34 2.83 -8.49
CA HIS A 47 -20.98 1.64 -9.27
C HIS A 47 -21.56 0.37 -8.64
N PRO A 48 -21.76 -0.72 -9.42
CA PRO A 48 -22.04 -2.04 -8.84
C PRO A 48 -20.98 -2.48 -7.85
N PRO A 49 -21.25 -3.46 -7.00
CA PRO A 49 -20.23 -4.09 -6.18
C PRO A 49 -19.03 -4.55 -7.03
N ILE A 50 -17.82 -4.44 -6.47
CA ILE A 50 -16.59 -4.80 -7.19
C ILE A 50 -16.53 -6.32 -7.39
N GLU A 51 -16.23 -6.75 -8.61
CA GLU A 51 -16.03 -8.16 -8.97
C GLU A 51 -14.63 -8.65 -8.57
N GLY A 52 -14.46 -9.99 -8.54
CA GLY A 52 -13.16 -10.63 -8.24
C GLY A 52 -12.79 -10.61 -6.77
N THR A 53 -13.75 -10.35 -5.88
CA THR A 53 -13.60 -10.54 -4.43
C THR A 53 -13.87 -12.00 -4.07
N MET A 54 -13.18 -12.51 -3.03
CA MET A 54 -13.37 -13.87 -2.52
C MET A 54 -14.77 -14.04 -1.93
N MET A 55 -15.24 -13.02 -1.19
CA MET A 55 -16.57 -12.98 -0.62
C MET A 55 -17.38 -11.86 -1.26
N PRO A 56 -18.66 -12.10 -1.58
CA PRO A 56 -19.53 -11.06 -2.07
C PRO A 56 -19.58 -9.87 -1.11
N ALA A 57 -19.45 -8.66 -1.65
CA ALA A 57 -19.59 -7.45 -0.85
C ALA A 57 -21.02 -7.33 -0.30
N PRO A 58 -21.22 -7.06 0.99
CA PRO A 58 -22.54 -6.95 1.61
C PRO A 58 -23.21 -5.58 1.35
N VAL A 59 -23.08 -5.06 0.12
CA VAL A 59 -23.54 -3.73 -0.29
C VAL A 59 -24.19 -3.78 -1.67
N ASP A 60 -25.16 -2.88 -1.92
CA ASP A 60 -25.84 -2.76 -3.22
C ASP A 60 -24.95 -2.14 -4.31
N GLY A 61 -23.86 -1.52 -3.92
CA GLY A 61 -22.93 -0.82 -4.79
C GLY A 61 -21.88 -0.06 -3.99
N VAL A 62 -21.05 0.68 -4.69
CA VAL A 62 -19.93 1.43 -4.11
C VAL A 62 -19.82 2.83 -4.71
N TRP A 63 -19.43 3.80 -3.93
CA TRP A 63 -19.06 5.13 -4.40
C TRP A 63 -17.59 5.16 -4.79
N ALA A 64 -17.28 5.63 -5.97
CA ALA A 64 -15.88 5.85 -6.40
C ALA A 64 -15.53 7.33 -6.34
N LEU A 65 -14.46 7.67 -5.63
CA LEU A 65 -13.89 9.01 -5.55
C LEU A 65 -12.66 9.11 -6.45
N THR A 66 -12.72 9.91 -7.48
CA THR A 66 -11.67 9.98 -8.49
C THR A 66 -10.81 11.24 -8.42
N ARG A 67 -11.23 12.31 -7.72
CA ARG A 67 -10.46 13.55 -7.53
C ARG A 67 -9.58 13.50 -6.28
N ASN A 68 -8.42 14.12 -6.38
CA ASN A 68 -7.47 14.25 -5.28
C ASN A 68 -8.11 14.93 -4.05
N GLU A 69 -8.82 16.03 -4.22
CA GLU A 69 -9.44 16.78 -3.13
C GLU A 69 -10.51 15.98 -2.37
N ASP A 70 -11.29 15.14 -3.06
CA ASP A 70 -12.34 14.31 -2.43
C ASP A 70 -11.70 13.18 -1.60
N ILE A 71 -10.63 12.59 -2.12
CA ILE A 71 -9.82 11.58 -1.40
C ILE A 71 -9.22 12.18 -0.13
N VAL A 72 -8.66 13.39 -0.23
CA VAL A 72 -8.10 14.12 0.93
C VAL A 72 -9.21 14.45 1.93
N HIS A 73 -10.38 14.88 1.45
CA HIS A 73 -11.53 15.17 2.32
C HIS A 73 -11.95 13.94 3.11
N VAL A 74 -12.20 12.81 2.45
CA VAL A 74 -12.62 11.56 3.11
C VAL A 74 -11.55 11.06 4.08
N SER A 75 -10.28 11.14 3.71
CA SER A 75 -9.16 10.72 4.56
C SER A 75 -9.05 11.53 5.86
N LYS A 76 -9.46 12.79 5.84
CA LYS A 76 -9.36 13.72 6.99
C LYS A 76 -10.60 13.79 7.87
N ASN A 77 -11.68 13.11 7.48
CA ASN A 77 -12.95 13.11 8.21
C ASN A 77 -13.35 11.69 8.65
N PRO A 78 -12.55 11.04 9.54
CA PRO A 78 -12.80 9.65 9.96
C PRO A 78 -14.11 9.48 10.74
N GLU A 79 -14.65 10.55 11.33
CA GLU A 79 -15.94 10.57 12.00
C GLU A 79 -17.11 10.44 11.02
N LEU A 80 -16.92 10.76 9.74
CA LEU A 80 -17.90 10.56 8.67
C LEU A 80 -17.62 9.31 7.85
N PHE A 81 -16.35 8.91 7.75
CA PHE A 81 -15.88 7.85 6.86
C PHE A 81 -14.88 6.94 7.61
N CYS A 82 -15.42 5.93 8.30
CA CYS A 82 -14.65 5.08 9.19
C CYS A 82 -13.81 4.03 8.46
N SER A 83 -12.77 3.58 9.13
CA SER A 83 -11.90 2.46 8.73
C SER A 83 -12.26 1.15 9.42
N GLY A 84 -12.90 1.21 10.59
CA GLY A 84 -13.16 0.06 11.47
C GLY A 84 -14.05 -1.04 10.88
N GLN A 85 -14.70 -0.77 9.75
CA GLN A 85 -15.45 -1.78 8.99
C GLN A 85 -14.64 -2.37 7.82
N GLY A 86 -13.32 -2.17 7.81
CA GLY A 86 -12.40 -2.63 6.78
C GLY A 86 -11.99 -1.54 5.79
N VAL A 87 -10.78 -1.67 5.27
CA VAL A 87 -10.15 -0.65 4.40
C VAL A 87 -9.85 -1.13 2.98
N ILE A 88 -9.92 -2.43 2.73
CA ILE A 88 -9.79 -3.01 1.39
C ILE A 88 -11.17 -3.34 0.81
N ILE A 89 -11.24 -3.58 -0.49
CA ILE A 89 -12.51 -3.90 -1.17
C ILE A 89 -13.02 -5.30 -0.77
N GLU A 90 -12.11 -6.20 -0.40
CA GLU A 90 -12.45 -7.54 0.09
C GLU A 90 -13.30 -7.47 1.35
N ALA A 91 -14.39 -8.23 1.39
CA ALA A 91 -15.19 -8.39 2.60
C ALA A 91 -14.48 -9.34 3.57
N VAL A 92 -13.81 -8.80 4.56
CA VAL A 92 -13.16 -9.57 5.62
C VAL A 92 -14.16 -9.73 6.78
N PRO A 93 -14.37 -10.94 7.33
CA PRO A 93 -15.18 -11.15 8.53
C PRO A 93 -14.74 -10.23 9.67
N GLU A 94 -15.70 -9.69 10.42
CA GLU A 94 -15.43 -8.68 11.46
C GLU A 94 -14.42 -9.20 12.50
N GLU A 95 -14.51 -10.48 12.89
CA GLU A 95 -13.63 -11.13 13.84
C GLU A 95 -12.17 -11.24 13.36
N LEU A 96 -11.94 -11.19 12.04
CA LEU A 96 -10.60 -11.28 11.44
C LEU A 96 -10.03 -9.92 11.05
N LEU A 97 -10.83 -8.84 11.06
CA LEU A 97 -10.39 -7.52 10.60
C LEU A 97 -9.16 -7.02 11.34
N GLU A 98 -9.16 -7.11 12.67
CA GLU A 98 -8.05 -6.63 13.48
C GLU A 98 -6.79 -7.49 13.32
N ALA A 99 -6.95 -8.82 13.22
CA ALA A 99 -5.84 -9.73 13.00
C ALA A 99 -5.18 -9.51 11.62
N ALA A 100 -6.00 -9.28 10.59
CA ALA A 100 -5.51 -9.10 9.21
C ALA A 100 -5.04 -7.67 8.90
N GLN A 101 -5.63 -6.65 9.52
CA GLN A 101 -5.44 -5.24 9.15
C GLN A 101 -4.92 -4.35 10.29
N SER A 102 -4.85 -4.89 11.54
CA SER A 102 -4.36 -4.17 12.71
C SER A 102 -5.04 -2.79 12.84
N PHE A 103 -4.29 -1.75 13.21
CA PHE A 103 -4.84 -0.40 13.37
C PHE A 103 -5.33 0.26 12.07
N LEU A 104 -5.08 -0.30 10.89
CA LEU A 104 -5.71 0.18 9.65
C LEU A 104 -7.23 0.04 9.67
N ALA A 105 -7.75 -1.02 10.32
CA ALA A 105 -9.17 -1.29 10.49
C ALA A 105 -9.66 -0.88 11.89
N MET A 106 -9.21 0.27 12.39
CA MET A 106 -9.64 0.85 13.67
C MET A 106 -9.92 2.33 13.50
N ASP A 107 -10.73 2.89 14.40
CA ASP A 107 -11.03 4.31 14.45
C ASP A 107 -10.94 4.86 15.90
N GLY A 108 -11.05 6.18 16.03
CA GLY A 108 -11.17 6.87 17.31
C GLY A 108 -10.02 6.63 18.28
N GLU A 109 -10.37 6.42 19.56
CA GLU A 109 -9.39 6.23 20.63
C GLU A 109 -8.63 4.91 20.53
N LYS A 110 -9.27 3.84 20.01
CA LYS A 110 -8.63 2.54 19.80
C LYS A 110 -7.49 2.67 18.80
N HIS A 111 -7.76 3.27 17.63
CA HIS A 111 -6.75 3.57 16.61
C HIS A 111 -5.63 4.46 17.16
N SER A 112 -5.99 5.61 17.73
CA SER A 112 -5.01 6.60 18.17
C SER A 112 -4.14 6.10 19.34
N GLY A 113 -4.71 5.30 20.24
CA GLY A 113 -3.99 4.65 21.34
C GLY A 113 -2.95 3.64 20.84
N LEU A 114 -3.36 2.72 19.96
CA LEU A 114 -2.47 1.72 19.38
C LEU A 114 -1.39 2.38 18.51
N ARG A 115 -1.80 3.30 17.63
CA ARG A 115 -0.84 4.03 16.77
C ARG A 115 0.18 4.81 17.59
N ARG A 116 -0.20 5.43 18.71
CA ARG A 116 0.72 6.16 19.60
C ARG A 116 1.76 5.25 20.24
N LEU A 117 1.34 4.04 20.71
CA LEU A 117 2.24 3.03 21.24
C LEU A 117 3.29 2.64 20.19
N ILE A 118 2.86 2.27 18.98
CA ILE A 118 3.75 1.87 17.90
C ILE A 118 4.65 3.04 17.45
N SER A 119 4.09 4.25 17.31
CA SER A 119 4.85 5.43 16.90
C SER A 119 5.90 5.84 17.93
N SER A 120 5.73 5.49 19.20
CA SER A 120 6.72 5.79 20.25
C SER A 120 8.04 5.08 20.01
N VAL A 121 8.01 3.94 19.35
CA VAL A 121 9.19 3.12 19.04
C VAL A 121 9.54 3.12 17.53
N PHE A 122 8.56 3.28 16.65
CA PHE A 122 8.76 3.37 15.20
C PHE A 122 9.01 4.82 14.75
N THR A 123 10.09 5.41 15.25
CA THR A 123 10.44 6.80 14.99
C THR A 123 11.45 6.95 13.85
N PRO A 124 11.52 8.12 13.16
CA PRO A 124 12.58 8.39 12.18
C PRO A 124 13.99 8.15 12.74
N ARG A 125 14.21 8.41 14.03
CA ARG A 125 15.49 8.17 14.70
C ARG A 125 15.81 6.67 14.81
N GLN A 126 14.83 5.82 15.09
CA GLN A 126 15.02 4.37 15.14
C GLN A 126 15.24 3.81 13.72
N VAL A 127 14.44 4.26 12.77
CA VAL A 127 14.62 3.87 11.36
C VAL A 127 15.99 4.31 10.82
N ALA A 128 16.49 5.47 11.20
CA ALA A 128 17.82 5.94 10.80
C ALA A 128 18.97 5.04 11.32
N LYS A 129 18.77 4.27 12.39
CA LYS A 129 19.80 3.35 12.89
C LYS A 129 20.14 2.22 11.91
N ILE A 130 19.20 1.83 11.06
CA ILE A 130 19.43 0.79 10.06
C ILE A 130 19.82 1.36 8.69
N GLN A 131 19.96 2.69 8.55
CA GLN A 131 20.28 3.36 7.27
C GLN A 131 21.52 2.77 6.59
N ASP A 132 22.62 2.61 7.36
CA ASP A 132 23.87 2.08 6.82
C ASP A 132 23.72 0.60 6.43
N GLN A 133 22.98 -0.18 7.19
CA GLN A 133 22.67 -1.57 6.86
C GLN A 133 21.83 -1.68 5.59
N VAL A 134 20.81 -0.82 5.43
CA VAL A 134 19.99 -0.73 4.22
C VAL A 134 20.82 -0.33 3.00
N ASN A 135 21.72 0.65 3.14
CA ASN A 135 22.64 1.05 2.07
C ASN A 135 23.57 -0.11 1.66
N ASN A 136 24.13 -0.83 2.65
CA ASN A 136 24.98 -1.98 2.39
C ASN A 136 24.20 -3.11 1.71
N GLN A 137 22.99 -3.41 2.16
CA GLN A 137 22.15 -4.42 1.55
C GLN A 137 21.76 -4.05 0.12
N ALA A 138 21.42 -2.78 -0.14
CA ALA A 138 21.16 -2.29 -1.49
C ALA A 138 22.38 -2.46 -2.40
N THR A 139 23.59 -2.15 -1.89
CA THR A 139 24.85 -2.37 -2.62
C THR A 139 25.07 -3.85 -2.96
N MET A 140 24.87 -4.75 -1.99
CA MET A 140 25.00 -6.20 -2.23
C MET A 140 24.01 -6.71 -3.30
N ILE A 141 22.75 -6.24 -3.26
CA ILE A 141 21.73 -6.59 -4.25
C ILE A 141 22.18 -6.13 -5.66
N VAL A 142 22.72 -4.92 -5.78
CA VAL A 142 23.22 -4.38 -7.05
C VAL A 142 24.47 -5.13 -7.53
N ASP A 143 25.40 -5.46 -6.64
CA ASP A 143 26.58 -6.27 -6.97
C ASP A 143 26.20 -7.65 -7.52
N ASP A 144 25.17 -8.28 -6.94
CA ASP A 144 24.62 -9.55 -7.43
C ASP A 144 24.01 -9.39 -8.82
N LEU A 145 23.24 -8.32 -9.04
CA LEU A 145 22.65 -8.00 -10.34
C LEU A 145 23.74 -7.80 -11.41
N VAL A 146 24.82 -7.08 -11.09
CA VAL A 146 25.96 -6.88 -11.99
C VAL A 146 26.67 -8.18 -12.35
N LYS A 147 26.73 -9.14 -11.42
CA LYS A 147 27.33 -10.48 -11.68
C LYS A 147 26.44 -11.33 -12.58
N THR A 148 25.11 -11.33 -12.32
CA THR A 148 24.14 -12.15 -13.08
C THR A 148 23.87 -11.60 -14.47
N LYS A 149 23.94 -10.27 -14.66
CA LYS A 149 23.76 -9.52 -15.90
C LYS A 149 22.39 -9.62 -16.56
N GLN A 150 21.59 -10.62 -16.26
CA GLN A 150 20.24 -10.80 -16.78
C GLN A 150 19.40 -11.61 -15.81
N GLY A 151 18.09 -11.43 -15.86
CA GLY A 151 17.15 -12.16 -15.00
C GLY A 151 15.84 -11.44 -14.82
N ASP A 152 15.21 -11.67 -13.68
CA ASP A 152 13.99 -10.99 -13.26
C ASP A 152 14.31 -9.93 -12.19
N PHE A 153 14.00 -8.68 -12.48
CA PHE A 153 14.28 -7.53 -11.61
C PHE A 153 13.42 -7.56 -10.35
N VAL A 154 12.18 -8.10 -10.43
CA VAL A 154 11.32 -8.21 -9.25
C VAL A 154 11.95 -9.17 -8.24
N ALA A 155 12.28 -10.37 -8.66
CA ALA A 155 12.85 -11.40 -7.80
C ALA A 155 14.25 -11.05 -7.28
N GLN A 156 15.10 -10.46 -8.14
CA GLN A 156 16.51 -10.24 -7.83
C GLN A 156 16.81 -8.89 -7.18
N VAL A 157 15.91 -7.90 -7.30
CA VAL A 157 16.15 -6.53 -6.80
C VAL A 157 14.99 -6.01 -5.98
N SER A 158 13.83 -5.76 -6.60
CA SER A 158 12.80 -4.95 -5.97
C SER A 158 12.10 -5.62 -4.78
N LYS A 159 12.05 -6.95 -4.75
CA LYS A 159 11.53 -7.74 -3.63
C LYS A 159 12.53 -7.84 -2.48
N ARG A 160 13.82 -7.94 -2.76
CA ARG A 160 14.85 -8.28 -1.77
C ARG A 160 15.05 -7.22 -0.70
N LEU A 161 15.17 -5.94 -1.10
CA LEU A 161 15.48 -4.87 -0.15
C LEU A 161 14.37 -4.60 0.86
N PRO A 162 13.08 -4.47 0.46
CA PRO A 162 12.00 -4.24 1.41
C PRO A 162 11.84 -5.39 2.42
N MET A 163 11.84 -6.63 1.96
CA MET A 163 11.73 -7.82 2.82
C MET A 163 12.85 -7.86 3.84
N TRP A 164 14.10 -7.74 3.36
CA TRP A 164 15.27 -7.73 4.23
C TRP A 164 15.17 -6.61 5.28
N THR A 165 14.79 -5.40 4.85
CA THR A 165 14.70 -4.23 5.74
C THR A 165 13.69 -4.43 6.87
N ILE A 166 12.50 -4.95 6.54
CA ILE A 166 11.44 -5.20 7.54
C ILE A 166 11.91 -6.26 8.53
N TYR A 167 12.43 -7.39 8.06
CA TYR A 167 12.83 -8.49 8.92
C TYR A 167 14.06 -8.17 9.77
N GLU A 168 15.02 -7.43 9.23
CA GLU A 168 16.16 -6.93 9.99
C GLU A 168 15.72 -5.97 11.10
N MET A 169 14.84 -5.03 10.75
CA MET A 169 14.34 -4.03 11.69
C MET A 169 13.53 -4.66 12.83
N VAL A 170 12.68 -5.65 12.53
CA VAL A 170 11.84 -6.29 13.54
C VAL A 170 12.60 -7.34 14.36
N GLY A 171 13.78 -7.78 13.88
CA GLY A 171 14.62 -8.77 14.52
C GLY A 171 14.24 -10.22 14.19
N LEU A 172 13.62 -10.46 13.00
CA LEU A 172 13.27 -11.81 12.58
C LEU A 172 14.54 -12.59 12.21
N PRO A 173 14.80 -13.77 12.83
CA PRO A 173 15.97 -14.58 12.55
C PRO A 173 16.08 -14.97 11.06
N PRO A 174 17.28 -14.99 10.47
CA PRO A 174 17.49 -15.27 9.05
C PRO A 174 16.82 -16.57 8.57
N GLU A 175 16.84 -17.62 9.37
CA GLU A 175 16.27 -18.94 9.07
C GLU A 175 14.75 -18.97 8.97
N LYS A 176 14.05 -17.93 9.51
CA LYS A 176 12.59 -17.77 9.44
C LYS A 176 12.13 -16.86 8.29
N ARG A 177 13.06 -16.14 7.65
CA ARG A 177 12.71 -15.07 6.69
C ARG A 177 12.06 -15.59 5.42
N ASP A 178 12.56 -16.70 4.86
CA ASP A 178 12.01 -17.27 3.62
C ASP A 178 10.57 -17.76 3.80
N GLU A 179 10.31 -18.50 4.89
CA GLU A 179 8.97 -18.97 5.22
C GLU A 179 8.00 -17.81 5.44
N THR A 180 8.42 -16.81 6.23
CA THR A 180 7.61 -15.61 6.49
C THR A 180 7.33 -14.81 5.21
N THR A 181 8.27 -14.82 4.26
CA THR A 181 8.09 -14.20 2.94
C THR A 181 6.97 -14.88 2.14
N ILE A 182 6.93 -16.21 2.15
CA ILE A 182 5.87 -16.98 1.47
C ILE A 182 4.49 -16.60 2.03
N PHE A 183 4.38 -16.50 3.35
CA PHE A 183 3.12 -16.07 3.98
C PHE A 183 2.77 -14.62 3.63
N ALA A 184 3.73 -13.70 3.61
CA ALA A 184 3.49 -12.31 3.24
C ALA A 184 3.00 -12.18 1.78
N ASP A 185 3.61 -12.91 0.84
CA ASP A 185 3.16 -12.98 -0.56
C ASP A 185 1.74 -13.55 -0.65
N GLY A 186 1.41 -14.60 0.12
CA GLY A 186 0.08 -15.19 0.14
C GLY A 186 -1.02 -14.26 0.63
N MET A 187 -0.71 -13.30 1.53
CA MET A 187 -1.68 -12.28 1.96
C MET A 187 -2.12 -11.31 0.86
N VAL A 188 -1.28 -11.11 -0.16
CA VAL A 188 -1.53 -10.10 -1.22
C VAL A 188 -1.85 -10.74 -2.55
N SER A 189 -1.27 -11.89 -2.83
CA SER A 189 -1.33 -12.57 -4.14
C SER A 189 -2.05 -13.93 -4.06
N TRP A 190 -2.96 -14.10 -3.11
CA TRP A 190 -3.69 -15.35 -2.87
C TRP A 190 -4.44 -15.91 -4.09
N ALA A 191 -4.82 -15.03 -5.04
CA ALA A 191 -5.51 -15.40 -6.28
C ALA A 191 -4.55 -15.69 -7.46
N ASP A 192 -3.24 -15.47 -7.29
CA ASP A 192 -2.25 -15.78 -8.32
C ASP A 192 -1.96 -17.29 -8.37
N GLU A 193 -2.01 -17.90 -9.56
CA GLU A 193 -1.85 -19.35 -9.75
C GLU A 193 -0.50 -19.88 -9.22
N GLU A 194 0.58 -19.12 -9.34
CA GLU A 194 1.91 -19.51 -8.85
C GLU A 194 1.96 -19.50 -7.32
N VAL A 195 1.36 -18.48 -6.70
CA VAL A 195 1.28 -18.36 -5.23
C VAL A 195 0.31 -19.39 -4.66
N ALA A 196 -0.83 -19.57 -5.30
CA ALA A 196 -1.84 -20.56 -4.89
C ALA A 196 -1.31 -21.99 -5.03
N ALA A 197 -0.50 -22.28 -6.05
CA ALA A 197 0.08 -23.60 -6.31
C ALA A 197 -0.97 -24.73 -6.31
N GLY A 198 -2.14 -24.47 -6.87
CA GLY A 198 -3.27 -25.41 -6.94
C GLY A 198 -4.12 -25.51 -5.67
N ARG A 199 -3.90 -24.66 -4.67
CA ARG A 199 -4.74 -24.55 -3.46
C ARG A 199 -5.89 -23.56 -3.68
N GLU A 200 -6.94 -23.70 -2.88
CA GLU A 200 -8.04 -22.74 -2.89
C GLU A 200 -7.59 -21.38 -2.32
N PRO A 201 -8.01 -20.26 -2.93
CA PRO A 201 -7.64 -18.89 -2.48
C PRO A 201 -7.86 -18.65 -0.99
N ALA A 202 -8.96 -19.13 -0.42
CA ALA A 202 -9.27 -18.99 1.01
C ALA A 202 -8.29 -19.75 1.91
N GLU A 203 -7.80 -20.92 1.46
CA GLU A 203 -6.80 -21.69 2.19
C GLU A 203 -5.46 -20.95 2.20
N VAL A 204 -5.03 -20.42 1.04
CA VAL A 204 -3.79 -19.64 0.93
C VAL A 204 -3.81 -18.44 1.87
N LEU A 205 -4.91 -17.69 1.86
CA LEU A 205 -5.06 -16.50 2.71
C LEU A 205 -5.04 -16.86 4.21
N ASN A 206 -5.81 -17.91 4.59
CA ASN A 206 -5.89 -18.35 5.97
C ASN A 206 -4.55 -18.86 6.50
N ASP A 207 -3.87 -19.72 5.74
CA ASP A 207 -2.55 -20.25 6.12
C ASP A 207 -1.51 -19.12 6.23
N SER A 208 -1.58 -18.14 5.32
CA SER A 208 -0.70 -16.97 5.33
C SER A 208 -0.93 -16.10 6.56
N LEU A 209 -2.19 -15.84 6.91
CA LEU A 209 -2.52 -15.06 8.11
C LEU A 209 -2.05 -15.78 9.38
N ILE A 210 -2.35 -17.07 9.52
CA ILE A 210 -1.94 -17.89 10.68
C ILE A 210 -0.42 -17.95 10.77
N GLY A 211 0.27 -18.19 9.65
CA GLY A 211 1.73 -18.25 9.62
C GLY A 211 2.40 -16.96 10.07
N LEU A 212 1.91 -15.81 9.59
CA LEU A 212 2.43 -14.50 10.02
C LEU A 212 2.11 -14.20 11.48
N LEU A 213 0.89 -14.48 11.95
CA LEU A 213 0.51 -14.30 13.37
C LEU A 213 1.42 -15.15 14.26
N THR A 214 1.62 -16.42 13.91
CA THR A 214 2.48 -17.34 14.67
C THR A 214 3.91 -16.83 14.72
N ALA A 215 4.50 -16.45 13.58
CA ALA A 215 5.86 -15.91 13.54
C ALA A 215 6.02 -14.65 14.39
N GLY A 216 5.03 -13.74 14.35
CA GLY A 216 5.01 -12.52 15.17
C GLY A 216 4.94 -12.81 16.68
N LEU A 217 4.09 -13.77 17.08
CA LEU A 217 3.92 -14.16 18.49
C LEU A 217 5.15 -14.88 19.04
N GLU A 218 5.72 -15.83 18.28
CA GLU A 218 6.95 -16.52 18.66
C GLU A 218 8.11 -15.53 18.86
N LEU A 219 8.25 -14.56 17.96
CA LEU A 219 9.25 -13.50 18.07
C LEU A 219 9.00 -12.61 19.28
N ALA A 220 7.76 -12.21 19.55
CA ALA A 220 7.41 -11.41 20.71
C ALA A 220 7.74 -12.13 22.04
N GLU A 221 7.41 -13.43 22.14
CA GLU A 221 7.74 -14.25 23.30
C GLU A 221 9.26 -14.36 23.50
N GLN A 222 9.99 -14.62 22.41
CA GLN A 222 11.47 -14.67 22.45
C GLN A 222 12.05 -13.34 22.94
N ARG A 223 11.55 -12.18 22.45
CA ARG A 223 12.06 -10.86 22.83
C ARG A 223 11.65 -10.42 24.22
N ARG A 224 10.57 -10.97 24.79
CA ARG A 224 10.26 -10.77 26.24
C ARG A 224 11.27 -11.51 27.13
N ALA A 225 11.66 -12.74 26.73
CA ALA A 225 12.65 -13.52 27.49
C ALA A 225 14.08 -12.99 27.27
N HIS A 226 14.42 -12.61 26.06
CA HIS A 226 15.75 -12.20 25.62
C HIS A 226 15.66 -10.93 24.75
N PRO A 227 15.57 -9.72 25.35
CA PRO A 227 15.52 -8.48 24.60
C PRO A 227 16.80 -8.22 23.79
N GLU A 228 16.61 -7.73 22.57
CA GLU A 228 17.66 -7.31 21.65
C GLU A 228 17.50 -5.83 21.23
N SER A 229 18.33 -5.34 20.32
CA SER A 229 18.27 -3.95 19.84
C SER A 229 17.33 -3.76 18.63
N ASP A 230 16.30 -4.60 18.50
CA ASP A 230 15.34 -4.61 17.41
C ASP A 230 13.99 -3.96 17.76
N LEU A 231 13.14 -3.81 16.73
CA LEU A 231 11.83 -3.20 16.88
C LEU A 231 10.89 -4.06 17.74
N MET A 232 10.91 -5.40 17.62
CA MET A 232 10.04 -6.26 18.43
C MET A 232 10.37 -6.13 19.91
N SER A 233 11.64 -6.07 20.29
CA SER A 233 12.07 -5.82 21.69
C SER A 233 11.55 -4.48 22.22
N LEU A 234 11.52 -3.44 21.39
CA LEU A 234 10.96 -2.15 21.77
C LEU A 234 9.44 -2.21 21.90
N LEU A 235 8.74 -2.93 20.99
CA LEU A 235 7.28 -3.06 21.00
C LEU A 235 6.78 -3.82 22.25
N VAL A 236 7.41 -4.94 22.61
CA VAL A 236 7.00 -5.72 23.80
C VAL A 236 7.23 -4.97 25.12
N GLN A 237 8.13 -3.95 25.12
CA GLN A 237 8.42 -3.11 26.26
C GLN A 237 7.67 -1.77 26.24
N ALA A 238 7.07 -1.40 25.09
CA ALA A 238 6.42 -0.11 24.92
C ALA A 238 5.25 0.05 25.90
N GLU A 239 5.21 1.16 26.60
CA GLU A 239 4.14 1.54 27.52
C GLU A 239 3.81 3.03 27.36
N VAL A 240 2.54 3.35 27.16
CA VAL A 240 2.03 4.71 27.07
C VAL A 240 0.79 4.82 27.93
N ASP A 241 0.76 5.73 28.89
CA ASP A 241 -0.34 5.95 29.82
C ASP A 241 -0.74 4.67 30.58
N GLY A 242 0.23 3.81 30.95
CA GLY A 242 0.04 2.54 31.65
C GLY A 242 -0.50 1.39 30.77
N ARG A 243 -0.66 1.61 29.46
CA ARG A 243 -1.09 0.61 28.49
C ARG A 243 0.09 0.04 27.73
N ARG A 244 0.14 -1.28 27.60
CA ARG A 244 1.07 -2.04 26.75
C ARG A 244 0.33 -2.71 25.61
N LEU A 245 1.07 -3.12 24.57
CA LEU A 245 0.53 -3.96 23.49
C LEU A 245 0.19 -5.35 24.01
N THR A 246 -0.99 -5.85 23.63
CA THR A 246 -1.37 -7.26 23.86
C THR A 246 -0.66 -8.16 22.84
N ASP A 247 -0.71 -9.48 23.04
CA ASP A 247 -0.16 -10.45 22.10
C ASP A 247 -0.89 -10.38 20.75
N ASP A 248 -2.20 -10.27 20.75
CA ASP A 248 -3.01 -10.13 19.54
C ASP A 248 -2.61 -8.85 18.76
N GLU A 249 -2.40 -7.74 19.46
CA GLU A 249 -1.96 -6.48 18.84
C GLU A 249 -0.54 -6.57 18.27
N LEU A 250 0.38 -7.29 18.94
CA LEU A 250 1.73 -7.55 18.46
C LEU A 250 1.72 -8.43 17.21
N GLY A 251 0.95 -9.53 17.24
CA GLY A 251 0.77 -10.43 16.10
C GLY A 251 0.15 -9.72 14.91
N ALA A 252 -0.96 -9.02 15.12
CA ALA A 252 -1.63 -8.22 14.07
C ALA A 252 -0.73 -7.12 13.48
N PHE A 253 0.08 -6.48 14.31
CA PHE A 253 1.05 -5.49 13.81
C PHE A 253 2.18 -6.13 13.01
N PHE A 254 2.64 -7.31 13.40
CA PHE A 254 3.64 -8.05 12.63
C PHE A 254 3.09 -8.45 11.25
N VAL A 255 1.83 -8.92 11.17
CA VAL A 255 1.12 -9.17 9.90
C VAL A 255 1.11 -7.91 9.04
N LEU A 256 0.61 -6.80 9.61
CA LEU A 256 0.54 -5.52 8.89
C LEU A 256 1.91 -5.07 8.39
N LEU A 257 2.94 -5.14 9.23
CA LEU A 257 4.29 -4.70 8.89
C LEU A 257 4.89 -5.55 7.75
N SER A 258 4.70 -6.88 7.80
CA SER A 258 5.20 -7.82 6.79
C SER A 258 4.56 -7.60 5.43
N VAL A 259 3.28 -7.28 5.39
CA VAL A 259 2.54 -7.03 4.13
C VAL A 259 2.79 -5.61 3.62
N ALA A 260 2.47 -4.60 4.43
CA ALA A 260 2.50 -3.20 3.99
C ALA A 260 3.91 -2.68 3.69
N GLY A 261 4.91 -3.17 4.42
CA GLY A 261 6.30 -2.73 4.27
C GLY A 261 7.02 -3.34 3.07
N ASN A 262 6.53 -4.47 2.57
CA ASN A 262 7.13 -5.19 1.46
C ASN A 262 6.59 -4.74 0.10
N ASP A 263 5.32 -5.03 -0.18
CA ASP A 263 4.75 -4.94 -1.52
C ASP A 263 4.69 -3.53 -2.07
N THR A 264 4.46 -2.55 -1.23
CA THR A 264 4.37 -1.16 -1.67
C THR A 264 5.72 -0.63 -2.17
N THR A 265 6.80 -0.90 -1.46
CA THR A 265 8.15 -0.46 -1.85
C THR A 265 8.69 -1.29 -3.02
N ARG A 266 8.42 -2.60 -3.06
CA ARG A 266 8.73 -3.49 -4.18
C ARG A 266 8.13 -2.96 -5.49
N ASN A 267 6.83 -2.71 -5.50
CA ASN A 267 6.13 -2.25 -6.68
C ASN A 267 6.54 -0.82 -7.07
N THR A 268 6.77 0.07 -6.11
CA THR A 268 7.31 1.41 -6.40
C THR A 268 8.66 1.32 -7.08
N THR A 269 9.55 0.44 -6.63
CA THR A 269 10.88 0.23 -7.24
C THR A 269 10.76 -0.28 -8.67
N SER A 270 9.95 -1.31 -8.91
CA SER A 270 9.74 -1.88 -10.25
C SER A 270 9.13 -0.87 -11.22
N LEU A 271 8.04 -0.22 -10.83
CA LEU A 271 7.32 0.76 -11.66
C LEU A 271 8.15 2.02 -11.94
N THR A 272 8.97 2.45 -10.98
CA THR A 272 9.91 3.57 -11.19
C THR A 272 11.01 3.19 -12.18
N THR A 273 11.52 1.96 -12.13
CA THR A 273 12.53 1.48 -13.10
C THR A 273 11.95 1.47 -14.52
N VAL A 274 10.72 1.01 -14.69
CA VAL A 274 9.99 1.09 -15.97
C VAL A 274 9.82 2.55 -16.41
N ALA A 275 9.42 3.44 -15.49
CA ALA A 275 9.25 4.86 -15.79
C ALA A 275 10.56 5.53 -16.23
N LEU A 276 11.67 5.28 -15.55
CA LEU A 276 12.98 5.82 -15.91
C LEU A 276 13.47 5.32 -17.29
N GLN A 277 13.03 4.14 -17.75
CA GLN A 277 13.26 3.68 -19.10
C GLN A 277 12.37 4.38 -20.13
N GLN A 278 11.08 4.60 -19.80
CA GLN A 278 10.13 5.28 -20.67
C GLN A 278 10.40 6.80 -20.80
N PHE A 279 11.05 7.40 -19.81
CA PHE A 279 11.41 8.82 -19.75
C PHE A 279 12.92 9.00 -19.59
N PRO A 280 13.70 8.72 -20.64
CA PRO A 280 15.18 8.68 -20.57
C PRO A 280 15.81 10.03 -20.21
N GLU A 281 15.15 11.15 -20.50
CA GLU A 281 15.58 12.49 -20.09
C GLU A 281 15.52 12.68 -18.55
N GLN A 282 14.51 12.08 -17.89
CA GLN A 282 14.38 12.12 -16.43
C GLN A 282 15.45 11.26 -15.77
N ARG A 283 15.73 10.11 -16.37
CA ARG A 283 16.83 9.25 -15.97
C ARG A 283 18.17 9.96 -16.07
N ALA A 284 18.47 10.59 -17.20
CA ALA A 284 19.71 11.32 -17.41
C ALA A 284 19.90 12.48 -16.41
N LEU A 285 18.80 13.16 -16.02
CA LEU A 285 18.83 14.19 -14.97
C LEU A 285 19.21 13.60 -13.61
N LEU A 286 18.61 12.46 -13.23
CA LEU A 286 18.90 11.78 -11.97
C LEU A 286 20.35 11.27 -11.93
N GLU A 287 20.85 10.67 -13.02
CA GLU A 287 22.23 10.18 -13.14
C GLU A 287 23.24 11.32 -13.05
N LYS A 288 22.94 12.46 -13.66
CA LYS A 288 23.84 13.64 -13.68
C LYS A 288 24.03 14.25 -12.29
N ASP A 289 22.97 14.33 -11.49
CA ASP A 289 23.00 14.87 -10.12
C ASP A 289 22.03 14.13 -9.22
N PHE A 290 22.43 12.94 -8.79
CA PHE A 290 21.61 12.09 -7.93
C PHE A 290 21.26 12.81 -6.62
N ASN A 291 22.25 13.37 -5.93
CA ASN A 291 22.04 13.98 -4.62
C ASN A 291 21.18 15.24 -4.68
N GLY A 292 21.26 16.00 -5.78
CA GLY A 292 20.44 17.20 -5.98
C GLY A 292 18.99 16.89 -6.31
N HIS A 293 18.68 15.71 -6.85
CA HIS A 293 17.33 15.38 -7.31
C HIS A 293 16.60 14.35 -6.44
N ILE A 294 17.31 13.38 -5.84
CA ILE A 294 16.70 12.18 -5.29
C ILE A 294 15.58 12.47 -4.27
N LYS A 295 15.71 13.45 -3.40
CA LYS A 295 14.71 13.77 -2.37
C LYS A 295 13.38 14.23 -2.97
N VAL A 296 13.40 14.97 -4.07
CA VAL A 296 12.20 15.40 -4.80
C VAL A 296 11.71 14.28 -5.71
N ALA A 297 12.64 13.58 -6.37
CA ALA A 297 12.34 12.48 -7.27
C ALA A 297 11.55 11.35 -6.60
N ILE A 298 11.86 11.01 -5.35
CA ILE A 298 11.13 9.96 -4.61
C ILE A 298 9.64 10.27 -4.47
N GLU A 299 9.25 11.53 -4.27
CA GLU A 299 7.82 11.90 -4.23
C GLU A 299 7.14 11.61 -5.58
N GLU A 300 7.85 11.88 -6.69
CA GLU A 300 7.34 11.55 -8.03
C GLU A 300 7.33 10.04 -8.30
N PHE A 301 8.33 9.29 -7.80
CA PHE A 301 8.36 7.83 -7.89
C PHE A 301 7.10 7.23 -7.25
N VAL A 302 6.80 7.66 -6.04
CA VAL A 302 5.64 7.17 -5.28
C VAL A 302 4.32 7.63 -5.91
N ARG A 303 4.23 8.90 -6.38
CA ARG A 303 3.05 9.40 -7.11
C ARG A 303 2.81 8.58 -8.39
N TRP A 304 3.86 8.40 -9.19
CA TRP A 304 3.78 7.69 -10.47
C TRP A 304 3.41 6.23 -10.31
N ALA A 305 4.05 5.54 -9.40
CA ALA A 305 3.80 4.14 -9.10
C ALA A 305 2.41 3.92 -8.52
N THR A 306 2.00 4.75 -7.55
CA THR A 306 0.76 4.57 -6.78
C THR A 306 0.55 3.10 -6.43
N PRO A 307 1.44 2.48 -5.62
CA PRO A 307 1.45 1.04 -5.40
C PRO A 307 0.16 0.51 -4.78
N VAL A 308 -0.49 1.29 -3.91
CA VAL A 308 -1.87 1.05 -3.45
C VAL A 308 -2.80 1.88 -4.33
N MET A 309 -3.61 1.20 -5.14
CA MET A 309 -4.51 1.87 -6.09
C MET A 309 -5.80 2.35 -5.44
N THR A 310 -6.28 1.61 -4.45
CA THR A 310 -7.56 1.87 -3.78
C THR A 310 -7.48 1.61 -2.29
N PHE A 311 -8.19 2.42 -1.53
CA PHE A 311 -8.64 2.08 -0.19
C PHE A 311 -10.12 2.41 -0.03
N ARG A 312 -10.79 1.71 0.87
CA ARG A 312 -12.18 1.90 1.20
C ARG A 312 -12.34 2.64 2.53
N ARG A 313 -13.48 3.35 2.65
CA ARG A 313 -14.07 3.78 3.91
C ARG A 313 -15.54 3.40 3.92
N THR A 314 -16.13 3.37 5.10
CA THR A 314 -17.56 3.17 5.25
C THR A 314 -18.19 4.43 5.86
N ALA A 315 -19.28 4.91 5.29
CA ALA A 315 -19.98 6.08 5.81
C ALA A 315 -20.64 5.73 7.16
N THR A 316 -20.41 6.54 8.19
CA THR A 316 -20.92 6.31 9.56
C THR A 316 -22.32 6.84 9.76
N ARG A 317 -22.81 7.68 8.85
CA ARG A 317 -24.15 8.29 8.82
C ARG A 317 -24.43 8.86 7.45
N ASP A 318 -25.69 9.17 7.18
CA ASP A 318 -26.07 9.90 5.97
C ASP A 318 -25.30 11.20 5.87
N THR A 319 -24.67 11.43 4.73
CA THR A 319 -23.87 12.61 4.46
C THR A 319 -23.94 13.02 3.00
N VAL A 320 -23.41 14.18 2.67
CA VAL A 320 -23.35 14.69 1.29
C VAL A 320 -21.90 14.95 0.94
N LEU A 321 -21.45 14.36 -0.17
CA LEU A 321 -20.15 14.68 -0.75
C LEU A 321 -20.39 15.22 -2.16
N ARG A 322 -20.00 16.48 -2.39
CA ARG A 322 -20.48 17.26 -3.55
C ARG A 322 -22.02 17.27 -3.57
N ASP A 323 -22.62 16.78 -4.62
CA ASP A 323 -24.11 16.72 -4.82
C ASP A 323 -24.65 15.31 -4.58
N GLN A 324 -23.81 14.38 -4.13
CA GLN A 324 -24.19 12.98 -3.94
C GLN A 324 -24.55 12.70 -2.48
N HIS A 325 -25.72 12.09 -2.29
CA HIS A 325 -26.16 11.60 -0.99
C HIS A 325 -25.57 10.21 -0.72
N ILE A 326 -24.62 10.15 0.21
CA ILE A 326 -23.99 8.93 0.68
C ILE A 326 -24.72 8.51 1.93
N ARG A 327 -25.23 7.29 1.97
CA ARG A 327 -25.98 6.75 3.10
C ARG A 327 -25.05 6.12 4.13
N GLU A 328 -25.53 6.05 5.37
CA GLU A 328 -24.89 5.23 6.40
C GLU A 328 -24.68 3.79 5.89
N GLY A 329 -23.50 3.24 6.13
CA GLY A 329 -23.08 1.92 5.67
C GLY A 329 -22.54 1.85 4.23
N ASP A 330 -22.64 2.93 3.45
CA ASP A 330 -22.10 2.94 2.08
C ASP A 330 -20.60 2.82 2.07
N TRP A 331 -20.10 1.99 1.14
CA TRP A 331 -18.70 1.91 0.83
C TRP A 331 -18.27 3.04 -0.10
N VAL A 332 -17.20 3.72 0.30
CA VAL A 332 -16.61 4.85 -0.42
C VAL A 332 -15.18 4.47 -0.78
N LEU A 333 -14.92 4.28 -2.08
CA LEU A 333 -13.65 3.86 -2.61
C LEU A 333 -12.81 5.08 -3.00
N MET A 334 -11.67 5.25 -2.38
CA MET A 334 -10.69 6.27 -2.72
C MET A 334 -9.79 5.76 -3.83
N MET A 335 -9.98 6.22 -5.07
CA MET A 335 -9.21 5.82 -6.25
C MET A 335 -7.88 6.60 -6.31
N TYR A 336 -6.87 6.16 -5.51
CA TYR A 336 -5.57 6.86 -5.43
C TYR A 336 -4.87 6.97 -6.78
N SER A 337 -4.96 5.94 -7.62
CA SER A 337 -4.41 5.96 -8.98
C SER A 337 -5.01 7.07 -9.84
N SER A 338 -6.30 7.37 -9.67
CA SER A 338 -6.96 8.50 -10.30
C SER A 338 -6.57 9.83 -9.65
N GLY A 339 -6.64 9.92 -8.32
CA GLY A 339 -6.30 11.15 -7.58
C GLY A 339 -4.87 11.64 -7.81
N ASN A 340 -3.92 10.72 -8.03
CA ASN A 340 -2.54 11.04 -8.38
C ASN A 340 -2.32 11.45 -9.84
N ARG A 341 -3.39 11.44 -10.65
CA ARG A 341 -3.43 11.92 -12.05
C ARG A 341 -4.42 13.08 -12.24
N ASP A 342 -4.94 13.64 -11.17
CA ASP A 342 -5.91 14.74 -11.22
C ASP A 342 -5.24 16.04 -11.72
N GLU A 343 -5.70 16.55 -12.86
CA GLU A 343 -5.19 17.77 -13.51
C GLU A 343 -5.41 19.03 -12.67
N ARG A 344 -6.30 18.97 -11.67
CA ARG A 344 -6.56 20.07 -10.72
C ARG A 344 -5.48 20.15 -9.64
N ALA A 345 -4.87 19.01 -9.31
CA ALA A 345 -3.80 18.91 -8.31
C ALA A 345 -2.40 18.96 -8.95
N PHE A 346 -2.27 18.47 -10.21
CA PHE A 346 -0.98 18.30 -10.86
C PHE A 346 -0.98 18.90 -12.28
N GLY A 347 -0.05 19.80 -12.55
CA GLY A 347 0.24 20.19 -13.94
C GLY A 347 0.85 19.01 -14.72
N ASN A 348 0.28 18.70 -15.90
CA ASN A 348 0.73 17.58 -16.74
C ASN A 348 0.86 16.25 -15.94
N PRO A 349 -0.21 15.73 -15.32
CA PRO A 349 -0.14 14.59 -14.40
C PRO A 349 0.33 13.30 -15.06
N ASN A 350 0.19 13.17 -16.38
CA ASN A 350 0.59 12.02 -17.18
C ASN A 350 2.04 12.10 -17.69
N THR A 351 2.81 13.10 -17.20
CA THR A 351 4.26 13.20 -17.41
C THR A 351 4.98 12.84 -16.13
N PHE A 352 5.94 11.93 -16.24
CA PHE A 352 6.85 11.62 -15.15
C PHE A 352 7.94 12.70 -15.08
N ASP A 353 7.98 13.49 -14.01
CA ASP A 353 8.93 14.58 -13.81
C ASP A 353 9.54 14.51 -12.41
N ILE A 354 10.79 14.09 -12.33
CA ILE A 354 11.52 13.93 -11.05
C ILE A 354 11.77 15.26 -10.30
N ARG A 355 11.44 16.40 -10.93
CA ARG A 355 11.55 17.73 -10.31
C ARG A 355 10.21 18.30 -9.90
N ARG A 356 9.13 17.51 -10.02
CA ARG A 356 7.77 17.95 -9.68
C ARG A 356 7.69 18.52 -8.26
N ASN A 357 7.41 19.81 -8.18
CA ASN A 357 7.23 20.52 -6.92
C ASN A 357 6.27 21.73 -7.15
N PRO A 358 5.13 21.84 -6.44
CA PRO A 358 4.66 20.90 -5.41
C PRO A 358 4.22 19.54 -5.97
N ASN A 359 4.21 18.51 -5.11
CA ASN A 359 3.76 17.16 -5.44
C ASN A 359 2.77 16.65 -4.36
N PRO A 360 1.50 17.14 -4.36
CA PRO A 360 0.51 16.82 -3.33
C PRO A 360 -0.15 15.45 -3.56
N HIS A 361 0.66 14.41 -3.77
CA HIS A 361 0.14 13.08 -4.04
C HIS A 361 -0.49 12.42 -2.81
N VAL A 362 -1.44 11.53 -3.06
CA VAL A 362 -2.15 10.76 -2.03
C VAL A 362 -1.65 9.30 -1.90
N ALA A 363 -0.50 8.96 -2.46
CA ALA A 363 0.03 7.60 -2.43
C ALA A 363 0.44 7.11 -1.03
N PHE A 364 0.68 8.01 -0.07
CA PHE A 364 0.84 7.69 1.35
C PHE A 364 -0.46 7.90 2.16
N GLY A 365 -1.60 8.01 1.49
CA GLY A 365 -2.88 8.41 2.04
C GLY A 365 -3.16 9.90 1.85
N GLY A 366 -4.42 10.30 1.93
CA GLY A 366 -4.89 11.69 1.76
C GLY A 366 -4.64 12.59 2.99
N GLY A 367 -3.77 12.20 3.90
CA GLY A 367 -3.60 12.83 5.21
C GLY A 367 -4.55 12.24 6.26
N GLY A 368 -4.71 12.93 7.41
CA GLY A 368 -5.54 12.44 8.51
C GLY A 368 -4.87 11.33 9.35
N PRO A 369 -5.66 10.66 10.21
CA PRO A 369 -5.11 9.73 11.19
C PRO A 369 -4.44 8.50 10.58
N HIS A 370 -4.82 8.08 9.38
CA HIS A 370 -4.28 6.91 8.68
C HIS A 370 -3.16 7.23 7.69
N PHE A 371 -2.55 8.41 7.76
CA PHE A 371 -1.35 8.70 6.95
C PHE A 371 -0.26 7.65 7.18
N CYS A 372 0.39 7.20 6.10
CA CYS A 372 1.36 6.10 6.14
C CYS A 372 2.45 6.32 7.19
N MET A 373 2.54 5.41 8.16
CA MET A 373 3.57 5.46 9.20
C MET A 373 4.96 5.11 8.65
N GLY A 374 5.01 4.22 7.64
CA GLY A 374 6.23 3.76 7.00
C GLY A 374 6.80 4.70 5.93
N ALA A 375 6.20 5.89 5.68
CA ALA A 375 6.60 6.78 4.59
C ALA A 375 8.10 7.13 4.61
N PHE A 376 8.67 7.35 5.80
CA PHE A 376 10.10 7.64 5.95
C PHE A 376 10.96 6.43 5.58
N LEU A 377 10.59 5.24 6.04
CA LEU A 377 11.29 3.98 5.74
C LEU A 377 11.27 3.66 4.24
N ALA A 378 10.10 3.80 3.60
CA ALA A 378 9.96 3.58 2.16
C ALA A 378 10.87 4.54 1.35
N LYS A 379 10.87 5.83 1.69
CA LYS A 379 11.72 6.83 1.04
C LYS A 379 13.21 6.53 1.21
N MET A 380 13.61 6.09 2.40
CA MET A 380 14.99 5.68 2.69
C MET A 380 15.43 4.49 1.81
N GLN A 381 14.59 3.49 1.65
CA GLN A 381 14.88 2.33 0.81
C GLN A 381 14.95 2.70 -0.67
N LEU A 382 14.02 3.55 -1.16
CA LEU A 382 14.05 4.05 -2.53
C LEU A 382 15.31 4.87 -2.82
N GLU A 383 15.76 5.70 -1.87
CA GLU A 383 17.03 6.42 -2.01
C GLU A 383 18.22 5.46 -2.12
N ALA A 384 18.25 4.40 -1.32
CA ALA A 384 19.33 3.43 -1.30
C ALA A 384 19.41 2.64 -2.62
N ILE A 385 18.28 2.12 -3.12
CA ILE A 385 18.28 1.24 -4.29
C ILE A 385 18.52 2.00 -5.60
N PHE A 386 18.04 3.24 -5.73
CA PHE A 386 18.21 4.04 -6.94
C PHE A 386 19.59 4.73 -7.07
N ARG A 387 20.51 4.49 -6.12
CA ARG A 387 21.94 4.82 -6.30
C ARG A 387 22.63 3.89 -7.30
N ALA A 388 21.99 2.80 -7.68
CA ALA A 388 22.52 1.78 -8.57
C ALA A 388 22.55 2.24 -10.03
N PRO A 389 23.43 1.63 -10.85
CA PRO A 389 23.50 1.89 -12.28
C PRO A 389 22.16 1.52 -12.95
N THR A 390 21.85 2.24 -13.98
CA THR A 390 20.67 2.04 -14.80
C THR A 390 20.83 0.77 -15.64
N LEU A 391 19.75 0.02 -15.73
CA LEU A 391 19.68 -1.20 -16.54
C LEU A 391 18.54 -1.07 -17.57
N ARG A 392 18.56 -1.93 -18.57
CA ARG A 392 17.44 -2.07 -19.50
C ARG A 392 16.50 -3.12 -18.95
N VAL A 393 15.21 -2.78 -18.89
CA VAL A 393 14.14 -3.71 -18.51
C VAL A 393 13.28 -4.01 -19.72
N GLY A 394 12.73 -5.23 -19.76
CA GLY A 394 11.73 -5.63 -20.73
C GLY A 394 10.32 -5.15 -20.37
N GLU A 395 9.33 -5.76 -21.00
CA GLU A 395 7.93 -5.48 -20.69
C GLU A 395 7.56 -6.10 -19.33
N PRO A 396 6.92 -5.33 -18.45
CA PRO A 396 6.46 -5.85 -17.16
C PRO A 396 5.25 -6.76 -17.33
N GLU A 397 5.21 -7.84 -16.56
CA GLU A 397 3.99 -8.61 -16.32
C GLU A 397 3.32 -8.08 -15.05
N TYR A 398 2.03 -7.73 -15.16
CA TYR A 398 1.26 -7.17 -14.05
C TYR A 398 0.38 -8.21 -13.38
N LEU A 399 0.24 -8.10 -12.07
CA LEU A 399 -0.79 -8.84 -11.33
C LEU A 399 -2.15 -8.14 -11.54
N THR A 400 -3.19 -8.90 -11.84
CA THR A 400 -4.57 -8.36 -11.82
C THR A 400 -5.01 -8.13 -10.40
N SER A 401 -5.23 -6.87 -10.03
CA SER A 401 -5.64 -6.48 -8.68
C SER A 401 -6.41 -5.17 -8.70
N ASN A 402 -7.44 -5.09 -7.87
CA ASN A 402 -8.17 -3.84 -7.58
C ASN A 402 -7.53 -3.04 -6.44
N PHE A 403 -6.54 -3.62 -5.75
CA PHE A 403 -5.88 -3.05 -4.59
C PHE A 403 -4.44 -2.63 -4.89
N MET A 404 -3.62 -3.52 -5.43
CA MET A 404 -2.20 -3.28 -5.68
C MET A 404 -1.89 -3.05 -7.15
N HIS A 405 -1.12 -1.99 -7.45
CA HIS A 405 -0.46 -1.81 -8.74
C HIS A 405 0.84 -2.62 -8.72
N ALA A 406 0.72 -3.93 -8.95
CA ALA A 406 1.79 -4.88 -8.73
C ALA A 406 2.41 -5.38 -10.03
N VAL A 407 3.75 -5.42 -10.05
CA VAL A 407 4.55 -6.03 -11.11
C VAL A 407 4.95 -7.43 -10.64
N LYS A 408 4.48 -8.45 -11.35
CA LYS A 408 4.76 -9.86 -11.07
C LYS A 408 6.17 -10.23 -11.52
N SER A 409 6.52 -9.88 -12.75
CA SER A 409 7.85 -10.09 -13.30
C SER A 409 8.31 -8.90 -14.13
N LEU A 410 9.61 -8.67 -14.21
CA LEU A 410 10.24 -7.60 -14.98
C LEU A 410 11.60 -8.09 -15.48
N PRO A 411 11.68 -8.66 -16.69
CA PRO A 411 12.95 -9.09 -17.26
C PRO A 411 13.94 -7.94 -17.38
N TYR A 412 15.22 -8.18 -17.11
CA TYR A 412 16.26 -7.19 -17.32
C TYR A 412 17.49 -7.78 -18.00
N ILE A 413 18.25 -6.91 -18.68
CA ILE A 413 19.56 -7.18 -19.23
C ILE A 413 20.47 -6.00 -18.89
N LEU A 414 21.65 -6.29 -18.38
CA LEU A 414 22.73 -5.35 -18.15
C LEU A 414 23.77 -5.50 -19.28
N ASP A 415 24.04 -4.41 -19.98
CA ASP A 415 25.01 -4.38 -21.09
C ASP A 415 26.45 -4.56 -20.62
#